data_466324589b3132329a5a39c498bb2f87
#
_entry.id   466324589b3132329a5a39c498bb2f87
#
_cell.length_a   1.000
_cell.length_b   1.000
_cell.length_c   1.000
_cell.angle_alpha   90.00
_cell.angle_beta   90.00
_cell.angle_gamma   90.00
#
_symmetry.space_group_name_H-M   'P 1'
#
loop_
_entity.id
_entity.type
_entity.pdbx_description
1 polymer ?
#
loop_
_entity_poly.entity_id
_entity_poly.type
_entity_poly.pdbx_seq_one_letter_code
_entity_poly.pdbx_strand_id
1 'polypeptide(L)'
;IVLMPVIPTTLSIRTYNMVKDYFKEKDLDISKMMCFFTMADLRKNMHNEIMEELYKDKRFFQNYIPYLSDVEKMGIHKAPIMEFANSSYAAKCYRELWTEIKEGVL
;
A
#
# COMPACT_ATOMS: atom_id res chain seq x y z
N ILE A 1 -10.34 4.22 10.74
CA ILE A 1 -9.32 3.36 10.15
C ILE A 1 -8.07 4.15 9.79
N VAL A 2 -6.91 3.54 9.93
CA VAL A 2 -5.63 4.09 9.50
C VAL A 2 -5.15 3.25 8.31
N LEU A 3 -4.95 3.90 7.16
CA LEU A 3 -4.39 3.26 5.98
C LEU A 3 -2.91 3.62 5.87
N MET A 4 -2.07 2.61 5.86
CA MET A 4 -0.62 2.82 5.78
C MET A 4 -0.07 2.27 4.46
N PRO A 5 0.44 3.13 3.57
CA PRO A 5 1.14 2.65 2.39
C PRO A 5 2.53 2.15 2.76
N VAL A 6 2.93 1.03 2.19
CA VAL A 6 4.21 0.39 2.48
C VAL A 6 4.92 0.06 1.17
N ILE A 7 6.11 0.62 0.99
CA ILE A 7 6.99 0.20 -0.10
C ILE A 7 7.67 -1.08 0.38
N PRO A 8 7.71 -2.16 -0.41
CA PRO A 8 8.24 -3.43 0.07
C PRO A 8 9.78 -3.43 0.16
N THR A 9 10.31 -2.65 1.09
CA THR A 9 11.74 -2.52 1.37
C THR A 9 12.00 -2.78 2.85
N THR A 10 13.25 -3.09 3.19
CA THR A 10 13.66 -3.32 4.56
C THR A 10 13.36 -2.13 5.46
N LEU A 11 13.62 -0.91 4.96
CA LEU A 11 13.37 0.31 5.73
C LEU A 11 11.90 0.49 6.05
N SER A 12 11.03 0.26 5.06
CA SER A 12 9.58 0.40 5.24
C SER A 12 9.03 -0.64 6.20
N ILE A 13 9.59 -1.85 6.20
CA ILE A 13 9.22 -2.89 7.17
C ILE A 13 9.54 -2.46 8.58
N ARG A 14 10.71 -1.85 8.79
CA ARG A 14 11.07 -1.30 10.10
C ARG A 14 10.08 -0.24 10.55
N THR A 15 9.70 0.65 9.64
CA THR A 15 8.68 1.68 9.92
C THR A 15 7.33 1.05 10.27
N TYR A 16 6.91 0.04 9.53
CA TYR A 16 5.69 -0.69 9.81
C TYR A 16 5.70 -1.29 11.21
N ASN A 17 6.80 -1.95 11.60
CA ASN A 17 6.94 -2.54 12.92
C ASN A 17 6.94 -1.47 14.01
N MET A 18 7.56 -0.32 13.77
CA MET A 18 7.54 0.80 14.72
C MET A 18 6.13 1.32 14.95
N VAL A 19 5.33 1.42 13.88
CA VAL A 19 3.93 1.86 14.01
C VAL A 19 3.11 0.84 14.79
N LYS A 20 3.31 -0.45 14.55
CA LYS A 20 2.64 -1.51 15.31
C LYS A 20 2.99 -1.42 16.80
N ASP A 21 4.27 -1.24 17.10
CA ASP A 21 4.74 -1.12 18.49
C ASP A 21 4.14 0.13 19.15
N TYR A 22 4.03 1.23 18.41
CA TYR A 22 3.40 2.45 18.91
C TYR A 22 1.93 2.21 19.28
N PHE A 23 1.18 1.50 18.43
CA PHE A 23 -0.22 1.17 18.71
C PHE A 23 -0.31 0.34 20.00
N LYS A 24 0.57 -0.64 20.16
CA LYS A 24 0.61 -1.49 21.34
C LYS A 24 0.97 -0.68 22.60
N GLU A 25 1.98 0.18 22.50
CA GLU A 25 2.45 0.99 23.64
C GLU A 25 1.38 1.97 24.11
N LYS A 26 0.64 2.57 23.17
CA LYS A 26 -0.42 3.55 23.48
C LYS A 26 -1.79 2.91 23.69
N ASP A 27 -1.86 1.59 23.72
CA ASP A 27 -3.10 0.84 23.89
C ASP A 27 -4.16 1.21 22.84
N LEU A 28 -3.71 1.44 21.61
CA LEU A 28 -4.59 1.73 20.48
C LEU A 28 -5.02 0.43 19.80
N ASP A 29 -6.20 0.45 19.18
CA ASP A 29 -6.75 -0.72 18.52
C ASP A 29 -6.04 -0.98 17.19
N ILE A 30 -5.16 -1.99 17.18
CA ILE A 30 -4.38 -2.37 16.01
C ILE A 30 -5.26 -2.87 14.85
N SER A 31 -6.48 -3.33 15.14
CA SER A 31 -7.38 -3.80 14.08
C SER A 31 -7.84 -2.67 13.15
N LYS A 32 -7.67 -1.42 13.57
CA LYS A 32 -7.99 -0.25 12.76
C LYS A 32 -6.87 0.17 11.82
N MET A 33 -5.71 -0.49 11.90
CA MET A 33 -4.61 -0.23 10.98
C MET A 33 -4.63 -1.24 9.85
N MET A 34 -4.76 -0.76 8.61
CA MET A 34 -4.70 -1.58 7.41
C MET A 34 -3.60 -1.05 6.51
N CYS A 35 -2.96 -1.95 5.79
CA CYS A 35 -1.80 -1.62 4.97
C CYS A 35 -2.01 -2.09 3.53
N PHE A 36 -1.34 -1.40 2.61
CA PHE A 36 -1.24 -1.87 1.23
C PHE A 36 0.15 -1.58 0.69
N PHE A 37 0.60 -2.42 -0.23
CA PHE A 37 1.87 -2.19 -0.88
C PHE A 37 1.73 -1.16 -1.98
N THR A 38 2.70 -0.26 -2.07
CA THR A 38 2.78 0.73 -3.14
C THR A 38 4.20 0.77 -3.70
N MET A 39 4.33 1.24 -4.92
CA MET A 39 5.62 1.31 -5.64
C MET A 39 6.35 -0.04 -5.65
N ALA A 40 5.57 -1.12 -5.74
CA ALA A 40 6.12 -2.47 -5.76
C ALA A 40 6.76 -2.78 -7.12
N ASP A 41 8.06 -2.96 -7.15
CA ASP A 41 8.79 -3.32 -8.37
C ASP A 41 9.04 -4.83 -8.37
N LEU A 42 8.20 -5.56 -9.10
CA LEU A 42 8.25 -7.02 -9.15
C LEU A 42 9.49 -7.57 -9.83
N ARG A 43 10.29 -6.73 -10.48
CA ARG A 43 11.59 -7.12 -11.02
C ARG A 43 12.63 -7.30 -9.91
N LYS A 44 12.37 -6.76 -8.72
CA LYS A 44 13.28 -6.87 -7.58
C LYS A 44 12.90 -8.05 -6.71
N ASN A 45 13.80 -9.00 -6.56
CA ASN A 45 13.57 -10.18 -5.72
C ASN A 45 13.25 -9.81 -4.28
N MET A 46 13.92 -8.78 -3.75
CA MET A 46 13.65 -8.31 -2.39
C MET A 46 12.21 -7.87 -2.21
N HIS A 47 11.63 -7.12 -3.18
CA HIS A 47 10.24 -6.71 -3.11
C HIS A 47 9.30 -7.91 -3.08
N ASN A 48 9.54 -8.90 -3.95
CA ASN A 48 8.72 -10.10 -4.00
C ASN A 48 8.79 -10.90 -2.71
N GLU A 49 9.97 -11.07 -2.15
CA GLU A 49 10.16 -11.81 -0.90
C GLU A 49 9.46 -11.14 0.28
N ILE A 50 9.59 -9.82 0.38
CA ILE A 50 8.96 -9.06 1.46
C ILE A 50 7.44 -9.10 1.32
N MET A 51 6.91 -8.92 0.12
CA MET A 51 5.46 -8.98 -0.11
C MET A 51 4.91 -10.36 0.24
N GLU A 52 5.57 -11.42 -0.20
CA GLU A 52 5.15 -12.78 0.10
C GLU A 52 5.10 -13.02 1.60
N GLU A 53 6.10 -12.58 2.34
CA GLU A 53 6.14 -12.73 3.79
C GLU A 53 5.04 -11.92 4.47
N LEU A 54 4.84 -10.66 4.07
CA LEU A 54 3.87 -9.78 4.72
C LEU A 54 2.43 -10.06 4.32
N TYR A 55 2.17 -10.72 3.20
CA TYR A 55 0.81 -11.13 2.86
C TYR A 55 0.26 -12.19 3.82
N LYS A 56 1.10 -12.79 4.63
CA LYS A 56 0.65 -13.66 5.73
C LYS A 56 -0.01 -12.86 6.85
N ASP A 57 0.24 -11.56 6.92
CA ASP A 57 -0.38 -10.66 7.88
C ASP A 57 -1.70 -10.15 7.28
N LYS A 58 -2.80 -10.41 7.98
CA LYS A 58 -4.16 -10.04 7.52
C LYS A 58 -4.38 -8.54 7.41
N ARG A 59 -3.47 -7.72 7.91
CA ARG A 59 -3.55 -6.27 7.80
C ARG A 59 -3.21 -5.76 6.41
N PHE A 60 -2.61 -6.59 5.55
CA PHE A 60 -2.24 -6.18 4.19
C PHE A 60 -3.33 -6.54 3.21
N PHE A 61 -3.80 -5.56 2.43
CA PHE A 61 -4.70 -5.80 1.31
C PHE A 61 -3.97 -6.57 0.22
N GLN A 62 -4.70 -7.37 -0.54
CA GLN A 62 -4.14 -8.18 -1.63
C GLN A 62 -3.77 -7.35 -2.84
N ASN A 63 -4.53 -6.31 -3.13
CA ASN A 63 -4.23 -5.41 -4.23
C ASN A 63 -3.08 -4.48 -3.85
N TYR A 64 -2.20 -4.23 -4.80
CA TYR A 64 -1.05 -3.35 -4.58
C TYR A 64 -0.89 -2.39 -5.75
N ILE A 65 -0.14 -1.31 -5.51
CA ILE A 65 0.18 -0.33 -6.56
C ILE A 65 1.59 -0.63 -7.06
N PRO A 66 1.74 -1.07 -8.31
CA PRO A 66 3.07 -1.35 -8.85
C PRO A 66 3.88 -0.07 -9.11
N TYR A 67 5.17 -0.24 -9.27
CA TYR A 67 6.06 0.85 -9.65
C TYR A 67 5.82 1.20 -11.12
N LEU A 68 5.14 2.32 -11.35
CA LEU A 68 4.75 2.80 -12.68
C LEU A 68 5.03 4.29 -12.80
N SER A 69 5.45 4.73 -13.98
CA SER A 69 5.73 6.14 -14.22
C SER A 69 4.50 7.03 -14.01
N ASP A 70 3.32 6.54 -14.35
CA ASP A 70 2.08 7.31 -14.16
C ASP A 70 1.82 7.61 -12.68
N VAL A 71 2.20 6.71 -11.78
CA VAL A 71 2.07 6.94 -10.34
C VAL A 71 2.99 8.07 -9.90
N GLU A 72 4.22 8.10 -10.39
CA GLU A 72 5.16 9.18 -10.09
C GLU A 72 4.70 10.52 -10.65
N LYS A 73 4.02 10.52 -11.79
CA LYS A 73 3.51 11.72 -12.43
C LYS A 73 2.43 12.43 -11.62
N MET A 74 1.80 11.76 -10.67
CA MET A 74 0.83 12.43 -9.80
C MET A 74 1.45 13.62 -9.06
N GLY A 75 2.71 13.51 -8.65
CA GLY A 75 3.42 14.61 -8.02
C GLY A 75 3.67 15.77 -8.96
N ILE A 76 3.97 15.49 -10.23
CA ILE A 76 4.21 16.51 -11.25
C ILE A 76 2.91 17.24 -11.58
N HIS A 77 1.83 16.50 -11.78
CA HIS A 77 0.51 17.06 -12.12
C HIS A 77 -0.20 17.65 -10.92
N LYS A 78 0.25 17.36 -9.70
CA LYS A 78 -0.41 17.74 -8.45
C LYS A 78 -1.87 17.36 -8.45
N ALA A 79 -2.16 16.14 -8.95
CA ALA A 79 -3.51 15.65 -9.15
C ALA A 79 -3.55 14.13 -9.00
N PRO A 80 -4.69 13.55 -8.60
CA PRO A 80 -4.84 12.11 -8.57
C PRO A 80 -4.82 11.55 -9.99
N ILE A 81 -4.43 10.29 -10.11
CA ILE A 81 -4.23 9.65 -11.41
C ILE A 81 -5.48 9.66 -12.28
N MET A 82 -6.66 9.65 -11.67
CA MET A 82 -7.94 9.65 -12.40
C MET A 82 -8.17 10.93 -13.19
N GLU A 83 -7.52 12.05 -12.84
CA GLU A 83 -7.70 13.32 -13.51
C GLU A 83 -6.89 13.45 -14.80
N PHE A 84 -5.74 12.74 -14.93
CA PHE A 84 -4.89 12.88 -16.11
C PHE A 84 -4.63 11.55 -16.83
N ALA A 85 -4.91 10.41 -16.20
CA ALA A 85 -4.64 9.09 -16.79
C ALA A 85 -5.69 8.08 -16.34
N ASN A 86 -6.97 8.43 -16.46
CA ASN A 86 -8.10 7.64 -15.97
C ASN A 86 -8.19 6.25 -16.61
N SER A 87 -7.71 6.08 -17.83
CA SER A 87 -7.73 4.78 -18.53
C SER A 87 -6.45 3.98 -18.38
N SER A 88 -5.49 4.46 -17.59
CA SER A 88 -4.20 3.79 -17.43
C SER A 88 -4.31 2.53 -16.56
N TYR A 89 -3.32 1.66 -16.69
CA TYR A 89 -3.19 0.51 -15.80
C TYR A 89 -3.06 0.94 -14.34
N ALA A 90 -2.32 2.03 -14.09
CA ALA A 90 -2.17 2.54 -12.73
C ALA A 90 -3.52 2.94 -12.13
N ALA A 91 -4.38 3.63 -12.90
CA ALA A 91 -5.72 3.98 -12.43
C ALA A 91 -6.54 2.74 -12.11
N LYS A 92 -6.43 1.69 -12.92
CA LYS A 92 -7.09 0.40 -12.66
C LYS A 92 -6.63 -0.19 -11.33
N CYS A 93 -5.33 -0.16 -11.05
CA CYS A 93 -4.79 -0.68 -9.80
C CYS A 93 -5.35 0.07 -8.59
N TYR A 94 -5.45 1.40 -8.67
CA TYR A 94 -6.05 2.19 -7.59
C TYR A 94 -7.54 1.88 -7.41
N ARG A 95 -8.28 1.71 -8.49
CA ARG A 95 -9.71 1.37 -8.39
C ARG A 95 -9.92 0.00 -7.75
N GLU A 96 -9.11 -0.97 -8.11
CA GLU A 96 -9.20 -2.32 -7.53
C GLU A 96 -8.83 -2.30 -6.03
N LEU A 97 -7.81 -1.55 -5.66
CA LEU A 97 -7.44 -1.37 -4.26
C LEU A 97 -8.58 -0.70 -3.48
N TRP A 98 -9.17 0.34 -4.03
CA TRP A 98 -10.28 1.06 -3.38
C TRP A 98 -11.49 0.14 -3.18
N THR A 99 -11.80 -0.70 -4.16
CA THR A 99 -12.88 -1.68 -4.04
C THR A 99 -12.62 -2.65 -2.89
N GLU A 100 -11.40 -3.16 -2.79
CA GLU A 100 -11.02 -4.05 -1.70
C GLU A 100 -11.14 -3.35 -0.33
N ILE A 101 -10.70 -2.10 -0.24
CA ILE A 101 -10.81 -1.32 0.99
C ILE A 101 -12.26 -1.16 1.40
N LYS A 102 -13.13 -0.79 0.47
CA LYS A 102 -14.56 -0.61 0.77
C LYS A 102 -15.20 -1.90 1.25
N GLU A 103 -14.91 -3.01 0.60
CA GLU A 103 -15.50 -4.30 0.93
C GLU A 103 -14.96 -4.86 2.25
N GLY A 104 -13.72 -4.55 2.58
CA GLY A 104 -13.07 -5.10 3.76
C GLY A 104 -13.27 -4.29 5.04
N VAL A 105 -13.46 -2.97 4.96
CA VAL A 105 -13.46 -2.12 6.15
C VAL A 105 -14.57 -1.07 6.18
N LEU A 106 -15.25 -0.85 5.09
CA LEU A 106 -16.39 0.06 5.02
C LEU A 106 -17.71 -0.72 4.76
#